data_e706393a1337d2aa0f2e88d1db105a47
#
_entry.id   e706393a1337d2aa0f2e88d1db105a47
#
_cell.length_a   1.000
_cell.length_b   1.000
_cell.length_c   1.000
_cell.angle_alpha   90.00
_cell.angle_beta   90.00
_cell.angle_gamma   90.00
#
_symmetry.space_group_name_H-M   'P 1'
#
loop_
_entity.id
_entity.type
_entity.pdbx_description
1 polymer ?
#
loop_
_entity_poly.entity_id
_entity_poly.type
_entity_poly.pdbx_seq_one_letter_code
_entity_poly.pdbx_strand_id
1 'polypeptide(L)'
;MSSDAPHATRPLIIEFIGIPGAGKTTLARELVEILRERGIAAATVVDAARGGASRTYLGRAAARAAPRSLRSGLLWQVFYVLGALNAVAFGRERLRLVRTVLGAQLRRPISAGTKRHIVFWFLQLGGRYRLLMATARDGEAVVIDDGFLHRCVHLSASYIEAPDPAWVRTYVDLLPKPDLVIHPAAEQALCARRVLERGVWRHSRHLSRAELHSYLTNAGRAVQLAVERARKRGWLVLTVDNGGRSLDEVRYDLTRGLDPLLAAVDRESLV
;
A
#
# COMPACT_ATOMS: atom_id res chain seq x y z
N MET A 1 -42.93 -10.91 -1.14
CA MET A 1 -41.72 -11.59 -0.61
C MET A 1 -40.55 -10.93 -1.29
N SER A 2 -40.00 -9.90 -0.68
CA SER A 2 -38.84 -9.16 -1.20
C SER A 2 -37.59 -9.97 -0.89
N SER A 3 -36.86 -10.37 -1.92
CA SER A 3 -35.60 -11.07 -1.82
C SER A 3 -34.53 -10.03 -1.48
N ASP A 4 -34.32 -9.78 -0.19
CA ASP A 4 -33.11 -9.14 0.30
C ASP A 4 -31.91 -10.08 0.06
N ALA A 5 -31.33 -9.99 -1.13
CA ALA A 5 -30.01 -10.56 -1.35
C ALA A 5 -29.05 -9.75 -0.47
N PRO A 6 -28.27 -10.39 0.42
CA PRO A 6 -27.31 -9.68 1.24
C PRO A 6 -26.32 -8.98 0.30
N HIS A 7 -26.28 -7.65 0.36
CA HIS A 7 -25.25 -6.87 -0.30
C HIS A 7 -23.90 -7.40 0.18
N ALA A 8 -23.12 -7.99 -0.73
CA ALA A 8 -21.80 -8.52 -0.42
C ALA A 8 -20.91 -7.34 0.03
N THR A 9 -20.77 -7.18 1.34
CA THR A 9 -19.89 -6.18 1.93
C THR A 9 -18.46 -6.61 1.65
N ARG A 10 -17.76 -5.85 0.81
CA ARG A 10 -16.34 -6.08 0.52
C ARG A 10 -15.45 -5.54 1.64
N PRO A 11 -14.17 -5.99 1.74
CA PRO A 11 -13.24 -5.41 2.69
C PRO A 11 -12.96 -3.93 2.38
N LEU A 12 -12.81 -3.12 3.44
CA LEU A 12 -12.42 -1.72 3.35
C LEU A 12 -10.90 -1.62 3.12
N ILE A 13 -10.48 -1.04 2.02
CA ILE A 13 -9.06 -0.90 1.67
C ILE A 13 -8.57 0.50 1.98
N ILE A 14 -7.58 0.60 2.86
CA ILE A 14 -6.93 1.85 3.23
C ILE A 14 -5.47 1.79 2.81
N GLU A 15 -5.06 2.66 1.90
CA GLU A 15 -3.65 2.73 1.43
C GLU A 15 -2.94 3.97 1.96
N PHE A 16 -1.67 3.79 2.32
CA PHE A 16 -0.77 4.88 2.64
C PHE A 16 0.08 5.28 1.45
N ILE A 17 0.28 6.59 1.27
CA ILE A 17 1.26 7.14 0.34
C ILE A 17 2.10 8.20 1.02
N GLY A 18 3.41 8.19 0.82
CA GLY A 18 4.33 9.19 1.38
C GLY A 18 5.78 8.83 1.07
N ILE A 19 6.66 9.80 1.19
CA ILE A 19 8.09 9.55 0.98
C ILE A 19 8.64 8.58 2.03
N PRO A 20 9.77 7.93 1.77
CA PRO A 20 10.49 7.20 2.79
C PRO A 20 10.81 8.08 4.02
N GLY A 21 10.61 7.55 5.21
CA GLY A 21 10.78 8.33 6.46
C GLY A 21 9.53 9.12 6.91
N ALA A 22 8.48 9.22 6.10
CA ALA A 22 7.24 9.92 6.46
C ALA A 22 6.40 9.24 7.58
N GLY A 23 6.77 8.05 8.04
CA GLY A 23 6.10 7.37 9.16
C GLY A 23 4.93 6.45 8.78
N LYS A 24 4.76 6.10 7.50
CA LYS A 24 3.66 5.25 7.00
C LYS A 24 3.40 4.00 7.84
N THR A 25 4.44 3.20 8.08
CA THR A 25 4.31 1.92 8.80
C THR A 25 3.91 2.10 10.27
N THR A 26 4.40 3.16 10.92
CA THR A 26 4.00 3.51 12.29
C THR A 26 2.53 3.91 12.30
N LEU A 27 2.14 4.84 11.46
CA LEU A 27 0.77 5.34 11.39
C LEU A 27 -0.22 4.28 10.88
N ALA A 28 0.22 3.33 10.05
CA ALA A 28 -0.62 2.19 9.66
C ALA A 28 -0.98 1.28 10.84
N ARG A 29 -0.05 1.09 11.79
CA ARG A 29 -0.33 0.34 13.02
C ARG A 29 -1.27 1.11 13.94
N GLU A 30 -1.02 2.41 14.15
CA GLU A 30 -1.91 3.26 14.92
C GLU A 30 -3.33 3.27 14.34
N LEU A 31 -3.44 3.36 13.02
CA LEU A 31 -4.74 3.32 12.35
C LEU A 31 -5.50 2.01 12.61
N VAL A 32 -4.79 0.88 12.59
CA VAL A 32 -5.41 -0.42 12.92
C VAL A 32 -5.97 -0.40 14.35
N GLU A 33 -5.23 0.14 15.31
CA GLU A 33 -5.70 0.24 16.70
C GLU A 33 -6.89 1.20 16.83
N ILE A 34 -6.85 2.38 16.19
CA ILE A 34 -7.97 3.33 16.16
C ILE A 34 -9.25 2.70 15.59
N LEU A 35 -9.13 1.93 14.51
CA LEU A 35 -10.28 1.25 13.90
C LEU A 35 -10.85 0.17 14.82
N ARG A 36 -9.97 -0.59 15.49
CA ARG A 36 -10.38 -1.63 16.46
C ARG A 36 -11.08 -1.04 17.68
N GLU A 37 -10.60 0.08 18.21
CA GLU A 37 -11.23 0.82 19.31
C GLU A 37 -12.64 1.29 18.95
N ARG A 38 -12.92 1.48 17.65
CA ARG A 38 -14.24 1.82 17.11
C ARG A 38 -15.11 0.60 16.77
N GLY A 39 -14.66 -0.60 17.11
CA GLY A 39 -15.37 -1.84 16.82
C GLY A 39 -15.24 -2.34 15.38
N ILE A 40 -14.39 -1.71 14.55
CA ILE A 40 -14.15 -2.13 13.17
C ILE A 40 -13.04 -3.19 13.18
N ALA A 41 -13.31 -4.38 12.66
CA ALA A 41 -12.28 -5.38 12.46
C ALA A 41 -11.23 -4.85 11.50
N ALA A 42 -9.99 -4.67 11.96
CA ALA A 42 -8.93 -4.10 11.16
C ALA A 42 -7.63 -4.89 11.29
N ALA A 43 -6.88 -4.97 10.20
CA ALA A 43 -5.59 -5.65 10.16
C ALA A 43 -4.62 -4.94 9.24
N THR A 44 -3.31 -5.03 9.55
CA THR A 44 -2.27 -4.69 8.56
C THR A 44 -2.30 -5.68 7.41
N VAL A 45 -1.75 -5.29 6.25
CA VAL A 45 -1.63 -6.21 5.10
C VAL A 45 -0.94 -7.53 5.46
N VAL A 46 0.01 -7.52 6.40
CA VAL A 46 0.74 -8.71 6.84
C VAL A 46 -0.16 -9.64 7.65
N ASP A 47 -0.94 -9.10 8.56
CA ASP A 47 -1.85 -9.88 9.42
C ASP A 47 -3.06 -10.38 8.63
N ALA A 48 -3.64 -9.53 7.78
CA ALA A 48 -4.70 -9.91 6.84
C ALA A 48 -4.25 -11.03 5.88
N ALA A 49 -3.00 -10.94 5.40
CA ALA A 49 -2.39 -11.96 4.56
C ALA A 49 -2.25 -13.31 5.26
N ARG A 50 -1.79 -13.31 6.53
CA ARG A 50 -1.69 -14.52 7.35
C ARG A 50 -3.06 -15.12 7.63
N GLY A 51 -4.02 -14.28 8.00
CA GLY A 51 -5.41 -14.68 8.20
C GLY A 51 -6.03 -15.24 6.93
N GLY A 52 -5.85 -14.57 5.79
CA GLY A 52 -6.31 -15.02 4.48
C GLY A 52 -5.70 -16.35 4.07
N ALA A 53 -4.37 -16.50 4.20
CA ALA A 53 -3.69 -17.75 3.90
C ALA A 53 -4.24 -18.92 4.72
N SER A 54 -4.52 -18.72 6.01
CA SER A 54 -5.06 -19.76 6.90
C SER A 54 -6.44 -20.26 6.47
N ARG A 55 -7.20 -19.48 5.71
CA ARG A 55 -8.52 -19.85 5.17
C ARG A 55 -8.43 -20.67 3.89
N THR A 56 -7.30 -20.64 3.20
CA THR A 56 -7.08 -21.46 1.99
C THR A 56 -6.87 -22.93 2.35
N TYR A 57 -7.09 -23.84 1.39
CA TYR A 57 -6.83 -25.27 1.59
C TYR A 57 -5.35 -25.53 1.95
N LEU A 58 -4.43 -24.96 1.20
CA LEU A 58 -2.98 -25.09 1.45
C LEU A 58 -2.58 -24.51 2.80
N GLY A 59 -3.13 -23.36 3.18
CA GLY A 59 -2.85 -22.77 4.50
C GLY A 59 -3.38 -23.59 5.66
N ARG A 60 -4.56 -24.19 5.52
CA ARG A 60 -5.10 -25.11 6.53
C ARG A 60 -4.23 -26.36 6.68
N ALA A 61 -3.80 -26.97 5.57
CA ALA A 61 -2.90 -28.11 5.58
C ALA A 61 -1.55 -27.75 6.25
N ALA A 62 -0.95 -26.64 5.84
CA ALA A 62 0.29 -26.11 6.40
C ALA A 62 0.17 -25.81 7.91
N ALA A 63 -0.92 -25.19 8.35
CA ALA A 63 -1.15 -24.88 9.75
C ALA A 63 -1.36 -26.13 10.64
N ARG A 64 -1.88 -27.23 10.08
CA ARG A 64 -2.02 -28.50 10.78
C ARG A 64 -0.69 -29.23 10.90
N ALA A 65 0.13 -29.20 9.85
CA ALA A 65 1.42 -29.91 9.78
C ALA A 65 2.54 -29.20 10.57
N ALA A 66 2.44 -27.86 10.77
CA ALA A 66 3.53 -27.09 11.38
C ALA A 66 3.40 -26.92 12.90
N PRO A 67 4.51 -26.99 13.64
CA PRO A 67 4.59 -26.57 15.03
C PRO A 67 4.10 -25.12 15.20
N ARG A 68 3.52 -24.80 16.37
CA ARG A 68 2.95 -23.45 16.65
C ARG A 68 3.93 -22.31 16.39
N SER A 69 5.21 -22.50 16.73
CA SER A 69 6.28 -21.51 16.56
C SER A 69 6.58 -21.17 15.09
N LEU A 70 6.37 -22.10 14.15
CA LEU A 70 6.67 -21.94 12.73
C LEU A 70 5.44 -21.57 11.89
N ARG A 71 4.23 -21.67 12.44
CA ARG A 71 2.98 -21.44 11.70
C ARG A 71 2.90 -20.08 11.01
N SER A 72 3.25 -19.03 11.74
CA SER A 72 3.17 -17.65 11.22
C SER A 72 4.08 -17.46 10.00
N GLY A 73 5.31 -17.97 10.07
CA GLY A 73 6.24 -17.91 8.94
C GLY A 73 5.75 -18.75 7.74
N LEU A 74 5.25 -19.96 8.02
CA LEU A 74 4.76 -20.84 6.96
C LEU A 74 3.52 -20.29 6.27
N LEU A 75 2.56 -19.73 7.01
CA LEU A 75 1.39 -19.05 6.44
C LEU A 75 1.77 -17.85 5.57
N TRP A 76 2.80 -17.10 5.98
CA TRP A 76 3.35 -16.03 5.16
C TRP A 76 3.95 -16.55 3.85
N GLN A 77 4.69 -17.66 3.88
CA GLN A 77 5.22 -18.31 2.67
C GLN A 77 4.10 -18.82 1.76
N VAL A 78 3.08 -19.47 2.32
CA VAL A 78 1.89 -19.89 1.56
C VAL A 78 1.24 -18.68 0.88
N PHE A 79 1.05 -17.58 1.58
CA PHE A 79 0.50 -16.35 0.99
C PHE A 79 1.38 -15.82 -0.15
N TYR A 80 2.70 -15.89 0.01
CA TYR A 80 3.65 -15.48 -1.03
C TYR A 80 3.54 -16.34 -2.30
N VAL A 81 3.48 -17.65 -2.14
CA VAL A 81 3.35 -18.61 -3.26
C VAL A 81 1.99 -18.42 -3.96
N LEU A 82 0.92 -18.35 -3.19
CA LEU A 82 -0.42 -18.10 -3.75
C LEU A 82 -0.51 -16.73 -4.44
N GLY A 83 0.16 -15.72 -3.88
CA GLY A 83 0.30 -14.41 -4.52
C GLY A 83 1.01 -14.49 -5.87
N ALA A 84 2.09 -15.27 -5.97
CA ALA A 84 2.80 -15.49 -7.23
C ALA A 84 1.91 -16.14 -8.30
N LEU A 85 1.14 -17.17 -7.92
CA LEU A 85 0.18 -17.81 -8.82
C LEU A 85 -0.92 -16.84 -9.28
N ASN A 86 -1.40 -16.00 -8.38
CA ASN A 86 -2.38 -14.96 -8.69
C ASN A 86 -1.83 -13.79 -9.52
N ALA A 87 -0.50 -13.61 -9.59
CA ALA A 87 0.12 -12.54 -10.38
C ALA A 87 -0.20 -12.65 -11.88
N VAL A 88 -0.32 -13.86 -12.41
CA VAL A 88 -0.70 -14.10 -13.81
C VAL A 88 -2.15 -13.65 -14.05
N ALA A 89 -3.07 -14.02 -13.17
CA ALA A 89 -4.47 -13.59 -13.27
C ALA A 89 -4.58 -12.06 -13.13
N PHE A 90 -3.90 -11.45 -12.16
CA PHE A 90 -3.81 -10.00 -12.03
C PHE A 90 -3.30 -9.33 -13.32
N GLY A 91 -2.24 -9.89 -13.92
CA GLY A 91 -1.67 -9.37 -15.15
C GLY A 91 -2.65 -9.37 -16.32
N ARG A 92 -3.49 -10.41 -16.43
CA ARG A 92 -4.56 -10.50 -17.45
C ARG A 92 -5.68 -9.51 -17.18
N GLU A 93 -6.15 -9.41 -15.94
CA GLU A 93 -7.23 -8.51 -15.51
C GLU A 93 -6.83 -7.03 -15.63
N ARG A 94 -5.55 -6.73 -15.42
CA ARG A 94 -4.99 -5.36 -15.39
C ARG A 94 -3.93 -5.11 -16.47
N LEU A 95 -4.15 -5.66 -17.65
CA LEU A 95 -3.16 -5.65 -18.74
C LEU A 95 -2.67 -4.23 -19.10
N ARG A 96 -3.55 -3.22 -19.10
CA ARG A 96 -3.17 -1.82 -19.36
C ARG A 96 -2.21 -1.31 -18.31
N LEU A 97 -2.48 -1.56 -17.02
CA LEU A 97 -1.60 -1.17 -15.91
C LEU A 97 -0.22 -1.83 -16.03
N VAL A 98 -0.22 -3.14 -16.28
CA VAL A 98 1.04 -3.90 -16.44
C VAL A 98 1.85 -3.39 -17.63
N ARG A 99 1.21 -3.15 -18.78
CA ARG A 99 1.88 -2.57 -19.97
C ARG A 99 2.46 -1.17 -19.70
N THR A 100 1.73 -0.33 -18.96
CA THR A 100 2.20 1.01 -18.57
C THR A 100 3.45 0.92 -17.71
N VAL A 101 3.45 0.02 -16.72
CA VAL A 101 4.62 -0.20 -15.84
C VAL A 101 5.79 -0.79 -16.63
N LEU A 102 5.57 -1.82 -17.43
CA LEU A 102 6.62 -2.44 -18.26
C LEU A 102 7.22 -1.44 -19.24
N GLY A 103 6.41 -0.69 -19.98
CA GLY A 103 6.86 0.31 -20.93
C GLY A 103 7.72 1.40 -20.28
N ALA A 104 7.36 1.86 -19.08
CA ALA A 104 8.17 2.81 -18.33
C ALA A 104 9.51 2.20 -17.91
N GLN A 105 9.52 0.98 -17.35
CA GLN A 105 10.75 0.36 -16.89
C GLN A 105 11.71 0.01 -18.04
N LEU A 106 11.20 -0.36 -19.22
CA LEU A 106 12.04 -0.61 -20.40
C LEU A 106 12.81 0.63 -20.86
N ARG A 107 12.20 1.82 -20.73
CA ARG A 107 12.81 3.10 -21.16
C ARG A 107 13.81 3.66 -20.15
N ARG A 108 13.75 3.25 -18.87
CA ARG A 108 14.65 3.79 -17.83
C ARG A 108 16.09 3.35 -18.05
N PRO A 109 17.09 4.24 -17.82
CA PRO A 109 18.51 3.94 -17.92
C PRO A 109 19.02 3.20 -16.67
N ILE A 110 18.43 2.06 -16.32
CA ILE A 110 18.80 1.22 -15.18
C ILE A 110 19.12 -0.19 -15.64
N SER A 111 19.88 -0.96 -14.85
CA SER A 111 20.30 -2.31 -15.20
C SER A 111 19.11 -3.26 -15.44
N ALA A 112 19.29 -4.23 -16.32
CA ALA A 112 18.25 -5.25 -16.60
C ALA A 112 17.85 -6.03 -15.33
N GLY A 113 18.80 -6.29 -14.43
CA GLY A 113 18.54 -6.92 -13.14
C GLY A 113 17.62 -6.10 -12.26
N THR A 114 17.83 -4.78 -12.18
CA THR A 114 16.98 -3.85 -11.44
C THR A 114 15.58 -3.78 -12.06
N LYS A 115 15.47 -3.69 -13.39
CA LYS A 115 14.17 -3.68 -14.09
C LYS A 115 13.37 -4.94 -13.77
N ARG A 116 14.01 -6.12 -13.89
CA ARG A 116 13.38 -7.41 -13.56
C ARG A 116 12.90 -7.46 -12.12
N HIS A 117 13.71 -6.98 -11.19
CA HIS A 117 13.35 -6.93 -9.77
C HIS A 117 12.12 -6.04 -9.52
N ILE A 118 12.08 -4.83 -10.07
CA ILE A 118 10.96 -3.89 -9.93
C ILE A 118 9.67 -4.50 -10.50
N VAL A 119 9.74 -5.08 -11.71
CA VAL A 119 8.59 -5.71 -12.37
C VAL A 119 8.11 -6.93 -11.58
N PHE A 120 9.02 -7.77 -11.12
CA PHE A 120 8.69 -8.92 -10.28
C PHE A 120 7.91 -8.50 -9.03
N TRP A 121 8.41 -7.51 -8.29
CA TRP A 121 7.75 -7.02 -7.08
C TRP A 121 6.42 -6.34 -7.35
N PHE A 122 6.29 -5.66 -8.49
CA PHE A 122 5.00 -5.08 -8.90
C PHE A 122 3.95 -6.16 -9.18
N LEU A 123 4.32 -7.20 -9.93
CA LEU A 123 3.43 -8.33 -10.21
C LEU A 123 3.08 -9.11 -8.94
N GLN A 124 4.06 -9.32 -8.07
CA GLN A 124 3.85 -9.93 -6.75
C GLN A 124 2.87 -9.12 -5.88
N LEU A 125 2.97 -7.79 -5.90
CA LEU A 125 2.00 -6.93 -5.23
C LEU A 125 0.60 -7.15 -5.79
N GLY A 126 0.46 -7.20 -7.12
CA GLY A 126 -0.82 -7.43 -7.79
C GLY A 126 -1.46 -8.78 -7.43
N GLY A 127 -0.66 -9.84 -7.47
CA GLY A 127 -1.14 -11.17 -7.11
C GLY A 127 -1.54 -11.28 -5.64
N ARG A 128 -0.78 -10.66 -4.75
CA ARG A 128 -1.11 -10.62 -3.32
C ARG A 128 -2.35 -9.78 -3.03
N TYR A 129 -2.49 -8.63 -3.69
CA TYR A 129 -3.69 -7.81 -3.58
C TYR A 129 -4.94 -8.60 -4.01
N ARG A 130 -4.87 -9.28 -5.16
CA ARG A 130 -5.97 -10.12 -5.64
C ARG A 130 -6.33 -11.22 -4.64
N LEU A 131 -5.33 -11.90 -4.10
CA LEU A 131 -5.53 -12.95 -3.07
C LEU A 131 -6.14 -12.35 -1.79
N LEU A 132 -5.66 -11.18 -1.37
CA LEU A 132 -6.18 -10.47 -0.21
C LEU A 132 -7.66 -10.14 -0.38
N MET A 133 -8.05 -9.55 -1.53
CA MET A 133 -9.45 -9.26 -1.85
C MET A 133 -10.34 -10.50 -1.86
N ALA A 134 -9.80 -11.65 -2.28
CA ALA A 134 -10.53 -12.92 -2.30
C ALA A 134 -10.62 -13.61 -0.93
N THR A 135 -9.81 -13.22 0.04
CA THR A 135 -9.70 -13.91 1.34
C THR A 135 -9.97 -13.04 2.56
N ALA A 136 -10.01 -11.72 2.42
CA ALA A 136 -10.41 -10.81 3.50
C ALA A 136 -11.89 -11.04 3.87
N ARG A 137 -12.23 -10.73 5.10
CA ARG A 137 -13.62 -10.83 5.57
C ARG A 137 -14.41 -9.60 5.14
N ASP A 138 -15.68 -9.78 4.94
CA ASP A 138 -16.60 -8.67 4.72
C ASP A 138 -16.57 -7.72 5.92
N GLY A 139 -16.52 -6.42 5.66
CA GLY A 139 -16.42 -5.39 6.68
C GLY A 139 -15.07 -5.30 7.41
N GLU A 140 -14.09 -6.15 7.09
CA GLU A 140 -12.72 -6.04 7.62
C GLU A 140 -11.98 -4.88 6.93
N ALA A 141 -11.40 -3.98 7.71
CA ALA A 141 -10.51 -2.95 7.18
C ALA A 141 -9.10 -3.50 7.00
N VAL A 142 -8.55 -3.39 5.79
CA VAL A 142 -7.18 -3.79 5.48
C VAL A 142 -6.34 -2.55 5.23
N VAL A 143 -5.35 -2.35 6.11
CA VAL A 143 -4.45 -1.19 6.08
C VAL A 143 -3.15 -1.56 5.39
N ILE A 144 -2.86 -0.90 4.27
CA ILE A 144 -1.71 -1.19 3.39
C ILE A 144 -0.74 -0.01 3.40
N ASP A 145 0.43 -0.20 4.02
CA ASP A 145 1.46 0.84 4.13
C ASP A 145 2.39 0.95 2.90
N ASP A 146 2.44 -0.10 2.06
CA ASP A 146 3.20 -0.16 0.80
C ASP A 146 2.32 -0.77 -0.31
N GLY A 147 1.24 -0.08 -0.66
CA GLY A 147 0.26 -0.49 -1.67
C GLY A 147 0.58 0.03 -3.07
N PHE A 148 -0.39 -0.08 -3.97
CA PHE A 148 -0.23 0.32 -5.36
C PHE A 148 0.05 1.81 -5.53
N LEU A 149 -0.66 2.66 -4.79
CA LEU A 149 -0.48 4.11 -4.90
C LEU A 149 0.93 4.51 -4.43
N HIS A 150 1.43 3.91 -3.31
CA HIS A 150 2.80 4.14 -2.86
C HIS A 150 3.84 3.58 -3.85
N ARG A 151 3.53 2.48 -4.54
CA ARG A 151 4.44 1.89 -5.54
C ARG A 151 4.75 2.84 -6.69
N CYS A 152 3.91 3.84 -6.95
CA CYS A 152 4.18 4.94 -7.88
C CYS A 152 5.56 5.60 -7.61
N VAL A 153 5.90 5.81 -6.33
CA VAL A 153 7.19 6.40 -5.93
C VAL A 153 8.36 5.54 -6.42
N HIS A 154 8.31 4.23 -6.14
CA HIS A 154 9.38 3.31 -6.54
C HIS A 154 9.48 3.11 -8.05
N LEU A 155 8.36 3.24 -8.75
CA LEU A 155 8.30 3.07 -10.21
C LEU A 155 8.74 4.33 -10.97
N SER A 156 8.58 5.54 -10.42
CA SER A 156 8.83 6.80 -11.13
C SER A 156 9.98 7.61 -10.56
N ALA A 157 10.24 7.57 -9.24
CA ALA A 157 11.30 8.36 -8.64
C ALA A 157 12.68 7.68 -8.79
N SER A 158 13.69 8.48 -9.09
CA SER A 158 15.11 8.10 -9.03
C SER A 158 15.93 9.27 -8.46
N TYR A 159 17.18 9.05 -8.15
CA TYR A 159 18.09 10.14 -7.78
C TYR A 159 18.62 10.91 -9.00
N ILE A 160 18.45 10.38 -10.21
CA ILE A 160 18.92 10.95 -11.47
C ILE A 160 17.81 11.82 -12.12
N GLU A 161 16.58 11.31 -12.16
CA GLU A 161 15.50 11.89 -12.94
C GLU A 161 14.26 12.18 -12.08
N ALA A 162 13.64 13.32 -12.35
CA ALA A 162 12.33 13.63 -11.79
C ALA A 162 11.23 12.72 -12.37
N PRO A 163 10.16 12.45 -11.62
CA PRO A 163 9.05 11.65 -12.12
C PRO A 163 8.34 12.38 -13.29
N ASP A 164 8.03 11.62 -14.35
CA ASP A 164 7.20 12.13 -15.46
C ASP A 164 5.75 12.33 -14.99
N PRO A 165 5.22 13.55 -14.99
CA PRO A 165 3.87 13.83 -14.51
C PRO A 165 2.77 13.14 -15.35
N ALA A 166 3.00 12.95 -16.66
CA ALA A 166 2.03 12.29 -17.53
C ALA A 166 1.95 10.79 -17.21
N TRP A 167 3.10 10.16 -16.99
CA TRP A 167 3.16 8.77 -16.58
C TRP A 167 2.52 8.55 -15.20
N VAL A 168 2.83 9.40 -14.21
CA VAL A 168 2.24 9.30 -12.86
C VAL A 168 0.71 9.39 -12.93
N ARG A 169 0.17 10.34 -13.68
CA ARG A 169 -1.28 10.48 -13.88
C ARG A 169 -1.89 9.23 -14.50
N THR A 170 -1.29 8.75 -15.60
CA THR A 170 -1.76 7.53 -16.30
C THR A 170 -1.72 6.32 -15.37
N TYR A 171 -0.64 6.18 -14.58
CA TYR A 171 -0.52 5.09 -13.61
C TYR A 171 -1.64 5.12 -12.58
N VAL A 172 -1.87 6.28 -11.94
CA VAL A 172 -2.94 6.43 -10.92
C VAL A 172 -4.33 6.19 -11.53
N ASP A 173 -4.55 6.56 -12.80
CA ASP A 173 -5.82 6.31 -13.50
C ASP A 173 -6.14 4.83 -13.68
N LEU A 174 -5.13 3.99 -13.76
CA LEU A 174 -5.26 2.56 -13.97
C LEU A 174 -5.35 1.75 -12.67
N LEU A 175 -5.08 2.38 -11.51
CA LEU A 175 -5.11 1.69 -10.22
C LEU A 175 -6.53 1.33 -9.77
N PRO A 176 -6.70 0.23 -9.02
CA PRO A 176 -7.92 0.03 -8.25
C PRO A 176 -8.08 1.17 -7.24
N LYS A 177 -9.30 1.69 -7.10
CA LYS A 177 -9.61 2.76 -6.12
C LYS A 177 -9.61 2.14 -4.72
N PRO A 178 -8.76 2.61 -3.78
CA PRO A 178 -8.92 2.30 -2.37
C PRO A 178 -10.10 3.11 -1.81
N ASP A 179 -10.62 2.68 -0.67
CA ASP A 179 -11.70 3.41 0.01
C ASP A 179 -11.18 4.68 0.66
N LEU A 180 -9.94 4.63 1.17
CA LEU A 180 -9.27 5.77 1.77
C LEU A 180 -7.78 5.75 1.42
N VAL A 181 -7.23 6.91 1.13
CA VAL A 181 -5.79 7.15 1.05
C VAL A 181 -5.35 8.00 2.25
N ILE A 182 -4.31 7.57 2.95
CA ILE A 182 -3.68 8.37 4.00
C ILE A 182 -2.31 8.84 3.52
N HIS A 183 -2.12 10.15 3.57
CA HIS A 183 -0.87 10.81 3.21
C HIS A 183 -0.22 11.44 4.43
N PRO A 184 0.73 10.76 5.11
CA PRO A 184 1.57 11.39 6.12
C PRO A 184 2.45 12.44 5.45
N ALA A 185 2.19 13.72 5.75
CA ALA A 185 3.01 14.84 5.33
C ALA A 185 4.12 15.06 6.36
N ALA A 186 5.36 15.14 5.91
CA ALA A 186 6.51 15.49 6.74
C ALA A 186 7.57 16.17 5.87
N GLU A 187 8.32 17.06 6.47
CA GLU A 187 9.41 17.73 5.79
C GLU A 187 10.46 16.75 5.28
N GLN A 188 11.00 17.02 4.10
CA GLN A 188 11.99 16.16 3.47
C GLN A 188 13.25 16.00 4.34
N ALA A 189 13.70 17.06 5.00
CA ALA A 189 14.87 17.02 5.88
C ALA A 189 14.66 16.07 7.08
N LEU A 190 13.47 16.11 7.69
CA LEU A 190 13.07 15.20 8.75
C LEU A 190 13.01 13.76 8.26
N CYS A 191 12.43 13.54 7.10
CA CYS A 191 12.36 12.21 6.48
C CYS A 191 13.76 11.64 6.16
N ALA A 192 14.68 12.48 5.63
CA ALA A 192 16.06 12.09 5.38
C ALA A 192 16.78 11.68 6.67
N ARG A 193 16.63 12.45 7.75
CA ARG A 193 17.18 12.11 9.07
C ARG A 193 16.66 10.78 9.57
N ARG A 194 15.34 10.57 9.56
CA ARG A 194 14.71 9.31 9.99
C ARG A 194 15.17 8.10 9.17
N VAL A 195 15.41 8.29 7.86
CA VAL A 195 15.95 7.23 6.99
C VAL A 195 17.39 6.90 7.36
N LEU A 196 18.22 7.90 7.63
CA LEU A 196 19.62 7.68 8.01
C LEU A 196 19.74 7.02 9.40
N GLU A 197 18.95 7.45 10.38
CA GLU A 197 18.92 6.87 11.74
C GLU A 197 18.47 5.40 11.74
N ARG A 198 17.44 5.06 10.96
CA ARG A 198 16.95 3.69 10.81
C ARG A 198 17.89 2.78 10.03
N GLY A 199 18.78 3.35 9.25
CA GLY A 199 19.57 2.70 8.23
C GLY A 199 18.93 2.71 6.85
N VAL A 200 19.73 3.04 5.86
CA VAL A 200 19.30 3.10 4.45
C VAL A 200 19.01 1.69 3.94
N TRP A 201 17.99 1.54 3.10
CA TRP A 201 17.65 0.23 2.50
C TRP A 201 18.83 -0.40 1.79
N ARG A 202 18.89 -1.72 1.79
CA ARG A 202 19.98 -2.49 1.17
C ARG A 202 20.30 -2.04 -0.27
N HIS A 203 19.26 -1.77 -1.07
CA HIS A 203 19.43 -1.34 -2.47
C HIS A 203 19.81 0.14 -2.64
N SER A 204 19.76 0.95 -1.59
CA SER A 204 20.11 2.37 -1.60
C SER A 204 21.37 2.67 -0.76
N ARG A 205 22.01 1.67 -0.18
CA ARG A 205 23.22 1.85 0.66
C ARG A 205 24.42 2.41 -0.11
N HIS A 206 24.43 2.31 -1.42
CA HIS A 206 25.47 2.83 -2.29
C HIS A 206 25.27 4.33 -2.61
N LEU A 207 24.11 4.91 -2.27
CA LEU A 207 23.84 6.31 -2.54
C LEU A 207 24.60 7.21 -1.56
N SER A 208 25.25 8.25 -2.10
CA SER A 208 25.77 9.36 -1.32
C SER A 208 24.62 10.12 -0.64
N ARG A 209 24.94 10.99 0.32
CA ARG A 209 23.94 11.86 0.96
C ARG A 209 23.24 12.77 -0.05
N ALA A 210 23.97 13.30 -1.04
CA ALA A 210 23.40 14.15 -2.08
C ALA A 210 22.41 13.38 -2.98
N GLU A 211 22.77 12.16 -3.40
CA GLU A 211 21.90 11.29 -4.20
C GLU A 211 20.66 10.86 -3.40
N LEU A 212 20.81 10.55 -2.11
CA LEU A 212 19.66 10.25 -1.24
C LEU A 212 18.73 11.46 -1.13
N HIS A 213 19.27 12.66 -1.00
CA HIS A 213 18.48 13.90 -0.98
C HIS A 213 17.74 14.10 -2.30
N SER A 214 18.42 13.95 -3.44
CA SER A 214 17.80 14.02 -4.77
C SER A 214 16.70 12.96 -4.96
N TYR A 215 16.94 11.74 -4.50
CA TYR A 215 15.92 10.69 -4.51
C TYR A 215 14.68 11.08 -3.68
N LEU A 216 14.86 11.59 -2.46
CA LEU A 216 13.75 11.99 -1.60
C LEU A 216 12.98 13.18 -2.18
N THR A 217 13.67 14.13 -2.84
CA THR A 217 13.03 15.23 -3.56
C THR A 217 12.13 14.71 -4.67
N ASN A 218 12.66 13.81 -5.50
CA ASN A 218 11.90 13.21 -6.60
C ASN A 218 10.77 12.30 -6.10
N ALA A 219 10.99 11.59 -5.00
CA ALA A 219 9.94 10.82 -4.31
C ALA A 219 8.81 11.74 -3.81
N GLY A 220 9.14 12.91 -3.25
CA GLY A 220 8.16 13.92 -2.84
C GLY A 220 7.31 14.42 -4.01
N ARG A 221 7.95 14.72 -5.15
CA ARG A 221 7.25 15.10 -6.39
C ARG A 221 6.31 14.00 -6.88
N ALA A 222 6.75 12.74 -6.85
CA ALA A 222 5.91 11.61 -7.24
C ALA A 222 4.68 11.46 -6.32
N VAL A 223 4.88 11.59 -5.00
CA VAL A 223 3.78 11.57 -4.01
C VAL A 223 2.79 12.69 -4.28
N GLN A 224 3.27 13.92 -4.46
CA GLN A 224 2.42 15.08 -4.71
C GLN A 224 1.57 14.90 -5.97
N LEU A 225 2.18 14.51 -7.09
CA LEU A 225 1.49 14.23 -8.36
C LEU A 225 0.44 13.12 -8.21
N ALA A 226 0.78 12.04 -7.48
CA ALA A 226 -0.14 10.93 -7.27
C ALA A 226 -1.32 11.32 -6.37
N VAL A 227 -1.08 12.05 -5.29
CA VAL A 227 -2.12 12.57 -4.37
C VAL A 227 -3.05 13.54 -5.09
N GLU A 228 -2.50 14.49 -5.86
CA GLU A 228 -3.30 15.42 -6.66
C GLU A 228 -4.18 14.69 -7.67
N ARG A 229 -3.61 13.67 -8.35
CA ARG A 229 -4.39 12.89 -9.31
C ARG A 229 -5.47 12.05 -8.64
N ALA A 230 -5.18 11.44 -7.49
CA ALA A 230 -6.15 10.69 -6.70
C ALA A 230 -7.34 11.59 -6.30
N ARG A 231 -7.07 12.80 -5.78
CA ARG A 231 -8.12 13.79 -5.46
C ARG A 231 -8.95 14.19 -6.67
N LYS A 232 -8.30 14.45 -7.83
CA LYS A 232 -9.01 14.77 -9.09
C LYS A 232 -9.91 13.63 -9.60
N ARG A 233 -9.62 12.39 -9.18
CA ARG A 233 -10.46 11.22 -9.44
C ARG A 233 -11.57 10.99 -8.41
N GLY A 234 -11.75 11.91 -7.45
CA GLY A 234 -12.72 11.76 -6.37
C GLY A 234 -12.35 10.67 -5.36
N TRP A 235 -11.04 10.37 -5.20
CA TRP A 235 -10.62 9.49 -4.12
C TRP A 235 -10.61 10.27 -2.80
N LEU A 236 -11.01 9.62 -1.72
CA LEU A 236 -10.89 10.18 -0.39
C LEU A 236 -9.40 10.16 0.02
N VAL A 237 -8.85 11.34 0.31
CA VAL A 237 -7.44 11.49 0.69
C VAL A 237 -7.34 12.32 1.96
N LEU A 238 -6.98 11.67 3.06
CA LEU A 238 -6.67 12.29 4.33
C LEU A 238 -5.18 12.61 4.37
N THR A 239 -4.84 13.89 4.48
CA THR A 239 -3.45 14.31 4.73
C THR A 239 -3.28 14.59 6.21
N VAL A 240 -2.27 13.97 6.83
CA VAL A 240 -1.95 14.09 8.25
C VAL A 240 -0.54 14.64 8.40
N ASP A 241 -0.40 15.73 9.15
CA ASP A 241 0.91 16.29 9.45
C ASP A 241 1.67 15.39 10.42
N ASN A 242 2.81 14.86 9.98
CA ASN A 242 3.75 14.05 10.77
C ASN A 242 5.13 14.71 10.85
N GLY A 243 5.15 16.05 10.78
CA GLY A 243 6.32 16.91 10.75
C GLY A 243 6.92 17.21 12.13
N GLY A 244 7.33 16.20 12.89
CA GLY A 244 7.98 16.41 14.20
C GLY A 244 7.01 16.49 15.38
N ARG A 245 5.73 16.24 15.16
CA ARG A 245 4.70 16.15 16.19
C ARG A 245 4.81 14.83 16.97
N SER A 246 4.27 14.83 18.19
CA SER A 246 4.15 13.60 18.98
C SER A 246 3.21 12.59 18.33
N LEU A 247 3.38 11.31 18.66
CA LEU A 247 2.51 10.26 18.12
C LEU A 247 1.05 10.47 18.54
N ASP A 248 0.81 10.96 19.78
CA ASP A 248 -0.54 11.21 20.31
C ASP A 248 -1.26 12.32 19.54
N GLU A 249 -0.55 13.42 19.19
CA GLU A 249 -1.14 14.49 18.37
C GLU A 249 -1.50 14.00 16.97
N VAL A 250 -0.63 13.20 16.36
CA VAL A 250 -0.89 12.63 15.03
C VAL A 250 -2.03 11.62 15.08
N ARG A 251 -2.11 10.81 16.16
CA ARG A 251 -3.21 9.89 16.42
C ARG A 251 -4.53 10.64 16.57
N TYR A 252 -4.54 11.75 17.29
CA TYR A 252 -5.73 12.60 17.42
C TYR A 252 -6.23 13.10 16.06
N ASP A 253 -5.33 13.61 15.20
CA ASP A 253 -5.69 14.08 13.87
C ASP A 253 -6.18 12.97 12.95
N LEU A 254 -5.55 11.78 13.02
CA LEU A 254 -6.04 10.58 12.32
C LEU A 254 -7.45 10.23 12.78
N THR A 255 -7.68 10.18 14.09
CA THR A 255 -8.98 9.86 14.68
C THR A 255 -10.07 10.81 14.21
N ARG A 256 -9.80 12.12 14.30
CA ARG A 256 -10.73 13.17 13.87
C ARG A 256 -10.99 13.16 12.36
N GLY A 257 -9.94 12.91 11.56
CA GLY A 257 -10.05 12.88 10.11
C GLY A 257 -10.79 11.64 9.57
N LEU A 258 -10.86 10.56 10.36
CA LEU A 258 -11.58 9.35 9.98
C LEU A 258 -13.10 9.46 10.16
N ASP A 259 -13.59 10.25 11.14
CA ASP A 259 -15.02 10.33 11.45
C ASP A 259 -15.91 10.63 10.25
N PRO A 260 -15.65 11.68 9.44
CA PRO A 260 -16.48 11.98 8.28
C PRO A 260 -16.36 10.92 7.18
N LEU A 261 -15.22 10.20 7.12
CA LEU A 261 -14.94 9.19 6.09
C LEU A 261 -15.64 7.88 6.41
N LEU A 262 -15.63 7.45 7.67
CA LEU A 262 -16.38 6.28 8.12
C LEU A 262 -17.89 6.50 7.98
N ALA A 263 -18.38 7.69 8.33
CA ALA A 263 -19.79 8.05 8.13
C ALA A 263 -20.21 8.10 6.63
N ALA A 264 -19.27 8.30 5.71
CA ALA A 264 -19.54 8.23 4.28
C ALA A 264 -19.60 6.78 3.78
N VAL A 265 -18.72 5.91 4.29
CA VAL A 265 -18.70 4.47 3.98
C VAL A 265 -19.98 3.79 4.48
N ASP A 266 -20.42 4.10 5.69
CA ASP A 266 -21.69 3.57 6.24
C ASP A 266 -22.90 3.95 5.38
N ARG A 267 -22.90 5.15 4.81
CA ARG A 267 -23.98 5.61 3.91
C ARG A 267 -23.99 4.91 2.56
N GLU A 268 -22.80 4.64 1.97
CA GLU A 268 -22.68 3.91 0.70
C GLU A 268 -23.02 2.41 0.86
N SER A 269 -22.92 1.85 2.07
CA SER A 269 -23.31 0.47 2.34
C SER A 269 -24.80 0.29 2.63
N LEU A 270 -25.57 1.39 2.79
CA LEU A 270 -27.02 1.40 3.04
C LEU A 270 -27.85 1.71 1.77
N VAL A 271 -27.21 1.98 0.64
CA VAL A 271 -27.83 2.23 -0.67
C VAL A 271 -27.53 1.08 -1.62
#